data_5a8222154a61917d657a8e76a4d9a95f
#
_entry.id   5a8222154a61917d657a8e76a4d9a95f
#
_cell.length_a   1.000
_cell.length_b   1.000
_cell.length_c   1.000
_cell.angle_alpha   90.00
_cell.angle_beta   90.00
_cell.angle_gamma   90.00
#
_symmetry.space_group_name_H-M   'P 1'
#
loop_
_entity.id
_entity.type
_entity.pdbx_description
1 polymer ?
#
loop_
_entity_poly.entity_id
_entity_poly.type
_entity_poly.pdbx_seq_one_letter_code
_entity_poly.pdbx_strand_id
1 'polypeptide(L)'
;FDRMVIGGIDIGPRSLIIMLCVLLLNLIFILVFFKELKLTTFDRALAGALSFAPALLHYILMGIVSVTAVGAFDAVGSILVVALMVAPPASAYMLTDKLKNMIWLSVIIGILSAISGYWMARVLDASIAGSMASMSGLFFVVIVFLAPGRGIWWTYRLKTLQKLRFSTEMLTIHLLNHEGLPEASTECRIDHLEDHLRWEHVFAQRAVRSAMQKEYVVLEHDVLLLTSKGRLFAQQSQLDL
;
A
#
# COMPACT_ATOMS: atom_id res chain seq x y z
N PHE A 1 -33.94 22.40 8.26
CA PHE A 1 -33.66 21.13 8.97
C PHE A 1 -34.94 20.72 9.70
N ASP A 2 -35.57 19.64 9.24
CA ASP A 2 -36.73 19.06 9.91
C ASP A 2 -36.30 18.57 11.31
N ARG A 3 -36.83 19.21 12.33
CA ARG A 3 -36.61 18.79 13.73
C ARG A 3 -37.61 17.71 14.10
N MET A 4 -37.14 16.63 14.68
CA MET A 4 -38.02 15.57 15.18
C MET A 4 -38.43 15.86 16.59
N VAL A 5 -39.76 16.12 16.77
CA VAL A 5 -40.38 16.30 18.11
C VAL A 5 -41.14 15.01 18.43
N ILE A 6 -40.67 14.24 19.39
CA ILE A 6 -41.35 13.04 19.89
C ILE A 6 -41.80 13.33 21.33
N GLY A 7 -43.12 13.34 21.55
CA GLY A 7 -43.70 13.55 22.89
C GLY A 7 -43.39 14.90 23.53
N GLY A 8 -43.18 15.97 22.74
CA GLY A 8 -42.92 17.32 23.26
C GLY A 8 -41.45 17.61 23.57
N ILE A 9 -40.54 16.66 23.36
CA ILE A 9 -39.09 16.84 23.54
C ILE A 9 -38.45 17.01 22.18
N ASP A 10 -37.70 18.09 21.98
CA ASP A 10 -36.96 18.40 20.77
C ASP A 10 -35.65 17.54 20.76
N ILE A 11 -35.64 16.45 19.99
CA ILE A 11 -34.56 15.46 20.00
C ILE A 11 -33.45 15.86 19.03
N GLY A 12 -33.65 16.93 18.25
CA GLY A 12 -32.64 17.42 17.30
C GLY A 12 -32.95 17.13 15.82
N PRO A 13 -32.01 17.34 14.90
CA PRO A 13 -32.24 17.16 13.46
C PRO A 13 -32.49 15.69 13.13
N ARG A 14 -33.55 15.43 12.35
CA ARG A 14 -33.98 14.09 11.92
C ARG A 14 -32.84 13.27 11.27
N SER A 15 -32.02 13.91 10.48
CA SER A 15 -30.86 13.27 9.80
C SER A 15 -29.83 12.71 10.79
N LEU A 16 -29.62 13.38 11.93
CA LEU A 16 -28.67 12.91 12.95
C LEU A 16 -29.14 11.60 13.60
N ILE A 17 -30.45 11.51 13.91
CA ILE A 17 -31.03 10.30 14.53
C ILE A 17 -30.94 9.11 13.55
N ILE A 18 -31.30 9.34 12.29
CA ILE A 18 -31.23 8.31 11.24
C ILE A 18 -29.78 7.82 11.09
N MET A 19 -28.82 8.74 11.02
CA MET A 19 -27.39 8.38 10.89
C MET A 19 -26.89 7.62 12.12
N LEU A 20 -27.33 7.99 13.32
CA LEU A 20 -26.96 7.27 14.55
C LEU A 20 -27.53 5.85 14.56
N CYS A 21 -28.76 5.65 14.13
CA CYS A 21 -29.38 4.32 14.01
C CYS A 21 -28.63 3.46 12.98
N VAL A 22 -28.28 4.03 11.82
CA VAL A 22 -27.51 3.36 10.78
C VAL A 22 -26.11 3.02 11.29
N LEU A 23 -25.45 3.93 12.01
CA LEU A 23 -24.15 3.67 12.63
C LEU A 23 -24.20 2.49 13.60
N LEU A 24 -25.19 2.48 14.50
CA LEU A 24 -25.37 1.39 15.48
C LEU A 24 -25.65 0.05 14.79
N LEU A 25 -26.50 0.04 13.76
CA LEU A 25 -26.77 -1.16 12.97
C LEU A 25 -25.51 -1.71 12.31
N ASN A 26 -24.73 -0.85 11.66
CA ASN A 26 -23.45 -1.22 11.05
C ASN A 26 -22.46 -1.76 12.09
N LEU A 27 -22.33 -1.07 13.23
CA LEU A 27 -21.41 -1.45 14.30
C LEU A 27 -21.76 -2.82 14.87
N ILE A 28 -23.05 -3.05 15.20
CA ILE A 28 -23.54 -4.33 15.70
C ILE A 28 -23.29 -5.43 14.67
N PHE A 29 -23.62 -5.20 13.41
CA PHE A 29 -23.41 -6.17 12.35
C PHE A 29 -21.92 -6.56 12.20
N ILE A 30 -21.04 -5.57 12.16
CA ILE A 30 -19.59 -5.83 12.05
C ILE A 30 -19.06 -6.56 13.29
N LEU A 31 -19.48 -6.18 14.50
CA LEU A 31 -19.00 -6.82 15.73
C LEU A 31 -19.48 -8.28 15.84
N VAL A 32 -20.75 -8.55 15.53
CA VAL A 32 -21.33 -9.89 15.60
C VAL A 32 -20.74 -10.80 14.53
N PHE A 33 -20.68 -10.34 13.29
CA PHE A 33 -20.26 -11.14 12.13
C PHE A 33 -18.80 -10.93 11.72
N PHE A 34 -17.95 -10.36 12.58
CA PHE A 34 -16.56 -10.04 12.22
C PHE A 34 -15.74 -11.25 11.79
N LYS A 35 -15.92 -12.40 12.47
CA LYS A 35 -15.19 -13.64 12.18
C LYS A 35 -15.64 -14.22 10.85
N GLU A 36 -16.94 -14.29 10.63
CA GLU A 36 -17.57 -14.83 9.43
C GLU A 36 -17.25 -13.96 8.21
N LEU A 37 -17.35 -12.63 8.35
CA LEU A 37 -16.98 -11.68 7.29
C LEU A 37 -15.50 -11.79 6.92
N LYS A 38 -14.63 -11.91 7.91
CA LYS A 38 -13.20 -12.10 7.66
C LYS A 38 -12.95 -13.39 6.89
N LEU A 39 -13.55 -14.50 7.32
CA LEU A 39 -13.36 -15.80 6.67
C LEU A 39 -13.91 -15.81 5.24
N THR A 40 -15.13 -15.30 5.02
CA THR A 40 -15.77 -15.27 3.70
C THR A 40 -15.07 -14.33 2.71
N THR A 41 -14.36 -13.33 3.20
CA THR A 41 -13.60 -12.40 2.36
C THR A 41 -12.27 -12.98 1.90
N PHE A 42 -11.56 -13.72 2.77
CA PHE A 42 -10.23 -14.26 2.46
C PHE A 42 -10.28 -15.66 1.83
N ASP A 43 -11.21 -16.51 2.28
CA ASP A 43 -11.36 -17.89 1.79
C ASP A 43 -12.82 -18.32 1.75
N ARG A 44 -13.46 -18.13 0.59
CA ARG A 44 -14.84 -18.51 0.35
C ARG A 44 -15.05 -20.03 0.37
N ALA A 45 -14.05 -20.79 -0.09
CA ALA A 45 -14.15 -22.25 -0.17
C ALA A 45 -14.16 -22.86 1.24
N LEU A 46 -13.25 -22.39 2.11
CA LEU A 46 -13.20 -22.80 3.50
C LEU A 46 -14.46 -22.38 4.26
N ALA A 47 -14.98 -21.17 4.03
CA ALA A 47 -16.24 -20.71 4.64
C ALA A 47 -17.41 -21.62 4.28
N GLY A 48 -17.51 -22.05 3.01
CA GLY A 48 -18.53 -23.01 2.56
C GLY A 48 -18.38 -24.38 3.20
N ALA A 49 -17.15 -24.88 3.35
CA ALA A 49 -16.88 -26.17 4.00
C ALA A 49 -17.25 -26.18 5.50
N LEU A 50 -17.15 -25.03 6.17
CA LEU A 50 -17.55 -24.83 7.57
C LEU A 50 -19.04 -24.52 7.75
N SER A 51 -19.88 -24.78 6.73
CA SER A 51 -21.34 -24.55 6.74
C SER A 51 -21.76 -23.08 6.93
N PHE A 52 -20.85 -22.12 6.74
CA PHE A 52 -21.27 -20.73 6.61
C PHE A 52 -21.88 -20.50 5.23
N ALA A 53 -22.83 -19.59 5.14
CA ALA A 53 -23.46 -19.19 3.87
C ALA A 53 -22.77 -17.91 3.34
N PRO A 54 -21.61 -18.00 2.63
CA PRO A 54 -20.85 -16.81 2.23
C PRO A 54 -21.65 -15.90 1.29
N ALA A 55 -22.53 -16.47 0.44
CA ALA A 55 -23.40 -15.69 -0.41
C ALA A 55 -24.42 -14.86 0.39
N LEU A 56 -25.04 -15.43 1.40
CA LEU A 56 -26.02 -14.74 2.25
C LEU A 56 -25.36 -13.57 3.00
N LEU A 57 -24.20 -13.82 3.63
CA LEU A 57 -23.45 -12.77 4.34
C LEU A 57 -23.06 -11.63 3.39
N HIS A 58 -22.66 -11.96 2.16
CA HIS A 58 -22.34 -10.94 1.15
C HIS A 58 -23.55 -10.10 0.77
N TYR A 59 -24.72 -10.71 0.54
CA TYR A 59 -25.96 -9.97 0.23
C TYR A 59 -26.43 -9.10 1.40
N ILE A 60 -26.32 -9.59 2.63
CA ILE A 60 -26.68 -8.79 3.82
C ILE A 60 -25.72 -7.60 3.94
N LEU A 61 -24.41 -7.81 3.77
CA LEU A 61 -23.42 -6.73 3.80
C LEU A 61 -23.73 -5.68 2.73
N MET A 62 -23.99 -6.10 1.47
CA MET A 62 -24.35 -5.19 0.39
C MET A 62 -25.65 -4.41 0.69
N GLY A 63 -26.64 -5.06 1.27
CA GLY A 63 -27.88 -4.40 1.71
C GLY A 63 -27.63 -3.31 2.76
N ILE A 64 -26.83 -3.62 3.79
CA ILE A 64 -26.47 -2.66 4.84
C ILE A 64 -25.67 -1.49 4.27
N VAL A 65 -24.71 -1.76 3.39
CA VAL A 65 -23.95 -0.70 2.71
C VAL A 65 -24.85 0.19 1.87
N SER A 66 -25.80 -0.39 1.14
CA SER A 66 -26.77 0.37 0.32
C SER A 66 -27.64 1.28 1.18
N VAL A 67 -28.19 0.77 2.28
CA VAL A 67 -29.00 1.56 3.23
C VAL A 67 -28.17 2.71 3.82
N THR A 68 -26.91 2.41 4.19
CA THR A 68 -25.97 3.41 4.71
C THR A 68 -25.70 4.51 3.68
N ALA A 69 -25.43 4.13 2.43
CA ALA A 69 -25.13 5.07 1.35
C ALA A 69 -26.34 5.99 1.05
N VAL A 70 -27.54 5.41 0.90
CA VAL A 70 -28.76 6.19 0.63
C VAL A 70 -29.06 7.18 1.76
N GLY A 71 -28.99 6.70 3.02
CA GLY A 71 -29.22 7.58 4.18
C GLY A 71 -28.17 8.68 4.29
N ALA A 72 -26.90 8.39 3.96
CA ALA A 72 -25.82 9.36 3.99
C ALA A 72 -25.96 10.39 2.83
N PHE A 73 -26.45 10.00 1.65
CA PHE A 73 -26.69 10.92 0.54
C PHE A 73 -27.71 12.01 0.90
N ASP A 74 -28.76 11.62 1.62
CA ASP A 74 -29.77 12.57 2.09
C ASP A 74 -29.23 13.55 3.14
N ALA A 75 -28.31 13.08 3.99
CA ALA A 75 -27.76 13.87 5.09
C ALA A 75 -26.66 14.86 4.68
N VAL A 76 -25.70 14.43 3.83
CA VAL A 76 -24.47 15.20 3.56
C VAL A 76 -24.16 15.38 2.06
N GLY A 77 -24.94 14.79 1.21
CA GLY A 77 -24.78 14.86 -0.26
C GLY A 77 -23.87 13.75 -0.83
N SER A 78 -24.09 13.46 -2.11
CA SER A 78 -23.48 12.32 -2.80
C SER A 78 -21.94 12.44 -2.93
N ILE A 79 -21.44 13.64 -3.20
CA ILE A 79 -20.00 13.88 -3.43
C ILE A 79 -19.18 13.51 -2.17
N LEU A 80 -19.61 13.98 -1.01
CA LEU A 80 -18.91 13.71 0.25
C LEU A 80 -18.99 12.23 0.63
N VAL A 81 -20.16 11.61 0.45
CA VAL A 81 -20.33 10.18 0.77
C VAL A 81 -19.43 9.31 -0.07
N VAL A 82 -19.39 9.51 -1.39
CA VAL A 82 -18.50 8.74 -2.28
C VAL A 82 -17.03 8.95 -1.89
N ALA A 83 -16.63 10.19 -1.61
CA ALA A 83 -15.25 10.48 -1.20
C ALA A 83 -14.87 9.75 0.10
N LEU A 84 -15.74 9.79 1.13
CA LEU A 84 -15.48 9.12 2.41
C LEU A 84 -15.62 7.58 2.34
N MET A 85 -16.41 7.04 1.42
CA MET A 85 -16.50 5.59 1.23
C MET A 85 -15.26 5.01 0.54
N VAL A 86 -14.58 5.77 -0.30
CA VAL A 86 -13.46 5.27 -1.12
C VAL A 86 -12.11 5.68 -0.54
N ALA A 87 -11.87 6.95 -0.28
CA ALA A 87 -10.53 7.46 0.05
C ALA A 87 -9.99 6.98 1.42
N PRO A 88 -10.72 7.02 2.55
CA PRO A 88 -10.20 6.54 3.82
C PRO A 88 -9.91 5.04 3.86
N PRO A 89 -10.79 4.13 3.36
CA PRO A 89 -10.48 2.70 3.30
C PRO A 89 -9.30 2.38 2.37
N ALA A 90 -9.22 3.04 1.20
CA ALA A 90 -8.11 2.87 0.29
C ALA A 90 -6.78 3.33 0.92
N SER A 91 -6.78 4.44 1.65
CA SER A 91 -5.65 4.93 2.43
C SER A 91 -5.20 3.92 3.49
N ALA A 92 -6.15 3.37 4.24
CA ALA A 92 -5.88 2.38 5.28
C ALA A 92 -5.31 1.07 4.69
N TYR A 93 -5.80 0.64 3.53
CA TYR A 93 -5.27 -0.51 2.79
C TYR A 93 -3.81 -0.34 2.38
N MET A 94 -3.38 0.87 2.04
CA MET A 94 -1.98 1.15 1.71
C MET A 94 -1.05 1.09 2.94
N LEU A 95 -1.60 1.30 4.16
CA LEU A 95 -0.81 1.37 5.39
C LEU A 95 -0.68 0.05 6.13
N THR A 96 -1.62 -0.89 5.95
CA THR A 96 -1.63 -2.14 6.74
C THR A 96 -2.30 -3.30 6.03
N ASP A 97 -1.79 -4.54 6.33
CA ASP A 97 -2.35 -5.80 5.85
C ASP A 97 -3.35 -6.43 6.82
N LYS A 98 -3.41 -5.93 8.07
CA LYS A 98 -4.27 -6.50 9.10
C LYS A 98 -5.64 -5.84 9.04
N LEU A 99 -6.69 -6.62 8.69
CA LEU A 99 -8.07 -6.13 8.56
C LEU A 99 -8.54 -5.28 9.75
N LYS A 100 -8.22 -5.72 10.97
CA LYS A 100 -8.59 -4.99 12.18
C LYS A 100 -7.99 -3.58 12.23
N ASN A 101 -6.70 -3.47 11.92
CA ASN A 101 -6.00 -2.19 11.86
C ASN A 101 -6.49 -1.33 10.70
N MET A 102 -6.83 -1.96 9.56
CA MET A 102 -7.35 -1.28 8.38
C MET A 102 -8.69 -0.58 8.69
N ILE A 103 -9.59 -1.25 9.40
CA ILE A 103 -10.87 -0.65 9.82
C ILE A 103 -10.62 0.54 10.74
N TRP A 104 -9.79 0.40 11.78
CA TRP A 104 -9.47 1.49 12.69
C TRP A 104 -8.81 2.68 11.99
N LEU A 105 -7.82 2.43 11.14
CA LEU A 105 -7.15 3.46 10.35
C LEU A 105 -8.10 4.18 9.41
N SER A 106 -8.99 3.44 8.74
CA SER A 106 -10.01 4.02 7.86
C SER A 106 -10.92 4.98 8.62
N VAL A 107 -11.39 4.58 9.81
CA VAL A 107 -12.22 5.45 10.67
C VAL A 107 -11.45 6.70 11.10
N ILE A 108 -10.20 6.55 11.55
CA ILE A 108 -9.38 7.68 11.99
C ILE A 108 -9.13 8.66 10.82
N ILE A 109 -8.76 8.15 9.65
CA ILE A 109 -8.53 8.99 8.46
C ILE A 109 -9.84 9.70 8.05
N GLY A 110 -10.97 9.01 8.09
CA GLY A 110 -12.28 9.61 7.82
C GLY A 110 -12.61 10.76 8.77
N ILE A 111 -12.42 10.57 10.08
CA ILE A 111 -12.63 11.60 11.10
C ILE A 111 -11.68 12.79 10.88
N LEU A 112 -10.39 12.53 10.63
CA LEU A 112 -9.42 13.59 10.36
C LEU A 112 -9.76 14.37 9.09
N SER A 113 -10.22 13.69 8.04
CA SER A 113 -10.67 14.32 6.80
C SER A 113 -11.89 15.22 7.02
N ALA A 114 -12.83 14.78 7.83
CA ALA A 114 -14.03 15.56 8.15
C ALA A 114 -13.67 16.81 8.98
N ILE A 115 -12.87 16.66 10.03
CA ILE A 115 -12.47 17.80 10.88
C ILE A 115 -11.64 18.81 10.09
N SER A 116 -10.60 18.36 9.39
CA SER A 116 -9.71 19.25 8.61
C SER A 116 -10.46 19.91 7.44
N GLY A 117 -11.36 19.16 6.77
CA GLY A 117 -12.20 19.69 5.71
C GLY A 117 -13.19 20.74 6.19
N TYR A 118 -13.79 20.58 7.37
CA TYR A 118 -14.63 21.59 7.99
C TYR A 118 -13.86 22.89 8.27
N TRP A 119 -12.66 22.78 8.86
CA TRP A 119 -11.81 23.97 9.10
C TRP A 119 -11.41 24.66 7.80
N MET A 120 -11.04 23.88 6.79
CA MET A 120 -10.71 24.42 5.47
C MET A 120 -11.88 25.15 4.83
N ALA A 121 -13.10 24.60 4.93
CA ALA A 121 -14.32 25.23 4.45
C ALA A 121 -14.55 26.60 5.10
N ARG A 122 -14.32 26.68 6.42
CA ARG A 122 -14.47 27.96 7.16
C ARG A 122 -13.44 29.02 6.77
N VAL A 123 -12.20 28.60 6.54
CA VAL A 123 -11.12 29.55 6.17
C VAL A 123 -11.27 30.07 4.75
N LEU A 124 -11.70 29.20 3.83
CA LEU A 124 -11.85 29.51 2.40
C LEU A 124 -13.24 30.01 2.01
N ASP A 125 -14.16 30.07 2.98
CA ASP A 125 -15.58 30.40 2.75
C ASP A 125 -16.22 29.55 1.64
N ALA A 126 -15.87 28.25 1.63
CA ALA A 126 -16.23 27.28 0.60
C ALA A 126 -17.27 26.27 1.08
N SER A 127 -17.81 25.46 0.16
CA SER A 127 -18.75 24.38 0.48
C SER A 127 -18.14 23.37 1.46
N ILE A 128 -18.82 23.10 2.57
CA ILE A 128 -18.38 22.16 3.62
C ILE A 128 -18.17 20.76 3.02
N ALA A 129 -19.17 20.26 2.28
CA ALA A 129 -19.10 18.93 1.68
C ALA A 129 -17.94 18.80 0.65
N GLY A 130 -17.75 19.83 -0.19
CA GLY A 130 -16.65 19.88 -1.15
C GLY A 130 -15.28 19.91 -0.48
N SER A 131 -15.10 20.71 0.57
CA SER A 131 -13.86 20.83 1.31
C SER A 131 -13.49 19.54 2.07
N MET A 132 -14.47 18.89 2.70
CA MET A 132 -14.26 17.59 3.35
C MET A 132 -13.89 16.49 2.34
N ALA A 133 -14.54 16.46 1.17
CA ALA A 133 -14.21 15.54 0.10
C ALA A 133 -12.80 15.79 -0.46
N SER A 134 -12.42 17.05 -0.66
CA SER A 134 -11.08 17.43 -1.11
C SER A 134 -10.00 17.05 -0.10
N MET A 135 -10.23 17.25 1.20
CA MET A 135 -9.31 16.83 2.25
C MET A 135 -9.18 15.31 2.34
N SER A 136 -10.27 14.57 2.15
CA SER A 136 -10.23 13.11 2.08
C SER A 136 -9.36 12.62 0.92
N GLY A 137 -9.50 13.23 -0.26
CA GLY A 137 -8.66 12.97 -1.43
C GLY A 137 -7.20 13.37 -1.19
N LEU A 138 -6.94 14.49 -0.54
CA LEU A 138 -5.58 14.94 -0.20
C LEU A 138 -4.88 13.94 0.73
N PHE A 139 -5.54 13.48 1.79
CA PHE A 139 -4.99 12.44 2.67
C PHE A 139 -4.67 11.16 1.90
N PHE A 140 -5.56 10.74 1.01
CA PHE A 140 -5.30 9.57 0.15
C PHE A 140 -4.04 9.75 -0.69
N VAL A 141 -3.91 10.88 -1.39
CA VAL A 141 -2.73 11.17 -2.23
C VAL A 141 -1.46 11.18 -1.40
N VAL A 142 -1.45 11.89 -0.26
CA VAL A 142 -0.29 11.93 0.65
C VAL A 142 0.11 10.53 1.11
N ILE A 143 -0.85 9.70 1.49
CA ILE A 143 -0.61 8.33 1.94
C ILE A 143 -0.09 7.46 0.80
N VAL A 144 -0.63 7.56 -0.42
CA VAL A 144 -0.14 6.81 -1.59
C VAL A 144 1.33 7.13 -1.89
N PHE A 145 1.75 8.39 -1.69
CA PHE A 145 3.16 8.74 -1.88
C PHE A 145 4.06 8.26 -0.73
N LEU A 146 3.61 8.37 0.53
CA LEU A 146 4.43 8.18 1.73
C LEU A 146 4.29 6.79 2.36
N ALA A 147 3.31 5.96 1.97
CA ALA A 147 3.04 4.68 2.62
C ALA A 147 4.28 3.78 2.66
N PRO A 148 4.68 3.28 3.84
CA PRO A 148 5.83 2.40 3.98
C PRO A 148 5.55 1.04 3.29
N GLY A 149 6.45 0.61 2.42
CA GLY A 149 6.38 -0.66 1.69
C GLY A 149 5.51 -0.68 0.43
N ARG A 150 4.46 0.13 0.34
CA ARG A 150 3.51 0.17 -0.79
C ARG A 150 3.42 1.53 -1.48
N GLY A 151 3.94 2.58 -0.87
CA GLY A 151 3.96 3.91 -1.45
C GLY A 151 4.82 3.97 -2.72
N ILE A 152 4.46 4.90 -3.62
CA ILE A 152 5.17 5.08 -4.89
C ILE A 152 6.65 5.35 -4.65
N TRP A 153 6.98 6.24 -3.71
CA TRP A 153 8.37 6.56 -3.34
C TRP A 153 9.12 5.32 -2.81
N TRP A 154 8.50 4.58 -1.90
CA TRP A 154 9.13 3.40 -1.30
C TRP A 154 9.37 2.29 -2.31
N THR A 155 8.37 2.03 -3.16
CA THR A 155 8.47 1.02 -4.23
C THR A 155 9.55 1.38 -5.24
N TYR A 156 9.65 2.66 -5.62
CA TYR A 156 10.70 3.13 -6.52
C TYR A 156 12.10 2.94 -5.89
N ARG A 157 12.25 3.34 -4.63
CA ARG A 157 13.51 3.17 -3.88
C ARG A 157 13.90 1.70 -3.72
N LEU A 158 12.94 0.84 -3.38
CA LEU A 158 13.18 -0.61 -3.24
C LEU A 158 13.59 -1.24 -4.58
N LYS A 159 12.90 -0.92 -5.67
CA LYS A 159 13.26 -1.42 -7.01
C LYS A 159 14.69 -1.03 -7.39
N THR A 160 15.11 0.18 -7.10
CA THR A 160 16.48 0.64 -7.38
C THR A 160 17.50 -0.13 -6.55
N LEU A 161 17.23 -0.37 -5.26
CA LEU A 161 18.12 -1.14 -4.38
C LEU A 161 18.17 -2.62 -4.77
N GLN A 162 17.04 -3.22 -5.12
CA GLN A 162 16.98 -4.61 -5.61
C GLN A 162 17.72 -4.76 -6.93
N LYS A 163 17.56 -3.80 -7.85
CA LYS A 163 18.28 -3.80 -9.12
C LYS A 163 19.79 -3.75 -8.91
N LEU A 164 20.27 -2.91 -7.99
CA LEU A 164 21.71 -2.84 -7.65
C LEU A 164 22.21 -4.12 -6.95
N ARG A 165 21.41 -4.72 -6.07
CA ARG A 165 21.75 -5.97 -5.41
C ARG A 165 21.89 -7.11 -6.44
N PHE A 166 20.88 -7.29 -7.27
CA PHE A 166 20.88 -8.29 -8.34
C PHE A 166 22.05 -8.09 -9.31
N SER A 167 22.38 -6.85 -9.68
CA SER A 167 23.53 -6.55 -10.51
C SER A 167 24.85 -6.92 -9.85
N THR A 168 24.97 -6.69 -8.52
CA THR A 168 26.16 -7.10 -7.77
C THR A 168 26.31 -8.63 -7.76
N GLU A 169 25.19 -9.37 -7.58
CA GLU A 169 25.15 -10.84 -7.64
C GLU A 169 25.57 -11.35 -9.03
N MET A 170 24.97 -10.81 -10.08
CA MET A 170 25.31 -11.16 -11.48
C MET A 170 26.79 -10.87 -11.80
N LEU A 171 27.31 -9.71 -11.35
CA LEU A 171 28.70 -9.35 -11.54
C LEU A 171 29.64 -10.35 -10.87
N THR A 172 29.39 -10.69 -9.61
CA THR A 172 30.25 -11.62 -8.86
C THR A 172 30.19 -13.04 -9.42
N ILE A 173 29.04 -13.50 -9.89
CA ILE A 173 28.89 -14.80 -10.57
C ILE A 173 29.63 -14.79 -11.92
N HIS A 174 29.50 -13.73 -12.71
CA HIS A 174 30.20 -13.58 -13.98
C HIS A 174 31.71 -13.65 -13.77
N LEU A 175 32.24 -12.89 -12.83
CA LEU A 175 33.67 -12.90 -12.50
C LEU A 175 34.15 -14.28 -11.99
N LEU A 176 33.33 -15.00 -11.21
CA LEU A 176 33.64 -16.33 -10.72
C LEU A 176 33.73 -17.34 -11.87
N ASN A 177 32.83 -17.26 -12.85
CA ASN A 177 32.80 -18.16 -14.00
C ASN A 177 34.01 -17.96 -14.97
N HIS A 178 34.55 -16.76 -15.01
CA HIS A 178 35.72 -16.44 -15.87
C HIS A 178 37.06 -16.47 -15.10
N GLU A 179 37.05 -16.69 -13.78
CA GLU A 179 38.25 -16.76 -12.95
C GLU A 179 39.11 -17.97 -13.35
N GLY A 180 40.37 -17.71 -13.69
CA GLY A 180 41.31 -18.77 -14.08
C GLY A 180 41.27 -19.20 -15.56
N LEU A 181 40.39 -18.60 -16.37
CA LEU A 181 40.36 -18.81 -17.81
C LEU A 181 41.31 -17.84 -18.53
N PRO A 182 41.88 -18.24 -19.69
CA PRO A 182 42.78 -17.37 -20.48
C PRO A 182 42.09 -16.06 -20.94
N GLU A 183 40.76 -16.04 -20.99
CA GLU A 183 39.93 -14.91 -21.41
C GLU A 183 39.61 -13.93 -20.26
N ALA A 184 40.01 -14.24 -19.02
CA ALA A 184 39.72 -13.43 -17.85
C ALA A 184 40.22 -11.98 -17.98
N SER A 185 41.35 -11.75 -18.62
CA SER A 185 41.91 -10.42 -18.83
C SER A 185 41.09 -9.53 -19.76
N THR A 186 40.22 -10.11 -20.59
CA THR A 186 39.34 -9.41 -21.52
C THR A 186 37.92 -9.33 -20.99
N GLU A 187 37.39 -10.45 -20.49
CA GLU A 187 35.99 -10.58 -20.02
C GLU A 187 35.73 -9.88 -18.69
N CYS A 188 36.75 -9.73 -17.85
CA CYS A 188 36.60 -9.05 -16.54
C CYS A 188 36.90 -7.54 -16.58
N ARG A 189 37.00 -6.92 -17.77
CA ARG A 189 37.15 -5.48 -17.92
C ARG A 189 35.79 -4.77 -17.83
N ILE A 190 35.80 -3.57 -17.31
CA ILE A 190 34.56 -2.77 -17.14
C ILE A 190 33.88 -2.51 -18.48
N ASP A 191 34.65 -2.20 -19.53
CA ASP A 191 34.14 -1.93 -20.88
C ASP A 191 33.44 -3.14 -21.51
N HIS A 192 33.94 -4.35 -21.24
CA HIS A 192 33.38 -5.60 -21.77
C HIS A 192 32.08 -6.02 -21.01
N LEU A 193 31.98 -5.69 -19.74
CA LEU A 193 30.76 -5.93 -18.93
C LEU A 193 29.54 -5.20 -19.48
N GLU A 194 29.73 -4.03 -20.09
CA GLU A 194 28.64 -3.24 -20.68
C GLU A 194 28.01 -3.99 -21.86
N ASP A 195 28.79 -4.57 -22.72
CA ASP A 195 28.33 -5.32 -23.90
C ASP A 195 27.76 -6.70 -23.53
N HIS A 196 28.41 -7.42 -22.63
CA HIS A 196 28.06 -8.80 -22.30
C HIS A 196 26.82 -8.88 -21.40
N LEU A 197 26.70 -7.99 -20.39
CA LEU A 197 25.57 -7.91 -19.49
C LEU A 197 24.48 -6.93 -19.98
N ARG A 198 24.70 -6.27 -21.13
CA ARG A 198 23.81 -5.24 -21.71
C ARG A 198 23.44 -4.15 -20.69
N TRP A 199 24.43 -3.74 -19.91
CA TRP A 199 24.23 -2.69 -18.93
C TRP A 199 24.55 -1.32 -19.54
N GLU A 200 23.73 -0.34 -19.21
CA GLU A 200 24.03 1.05 -19.52
C GLU A 200 25.28 1.49 -18.75
N HIS A 201 26.18 2.24 -19.38
CA HIS A 201 27.47 2.69 -18.83
C HIS A 201 27.37 3.23 -17.39
N VAL A 202 26.42 4.14 -17.14
CA VAL A 202 26.19 4.73 -15.81
C VAL A 202 25.76 3.68 -14.78
N PHE A 203 25.01 2.68 -15.22
CA PHE A 203 24.54 1.61 -14.35
C PHE A 203 25.65 0.61 -14.02
N ALA A 204 26.45 0.21 -15.01
CA ALA A 204 27.61 -0.66 -14.84
C ALA A 204 28.60 -0.09 -13.80
N GLN A 205 28.94 1.18 -13.93
CA GLN A 205 29.81 1.87 -12.95
C GLN A 205 29.21 1.88 -11.53
N ARG A 206 27.89 2.05 -11.38
CA ARG A 206 27.23 1.99 -10.05
C ARG A 206 27.26 0.58 -9.47
N ALA A 207 27.06 -0.45 -10.28
CA ALA A 207 27.12 -1.83 -9.86
C ALA A 207 28.53 -2.22 -9.40
N VAL A 208 29.55 -1.87 -10.17
CA VAL A 208 30.97 -2.08 -9.82
C VAL A 208 31.31 -1.33 -8.54
N ARG A 209 30.95 -0.05 -8.42
CA ARG A 209 31.18 0.73 -7.19
C ARG A 209 30.50 0.13 -5.97
N SER A 210 29.28 -0.39 -6.13
CA SER A 210 28.56 -1.08 -5.06
C SER A 210 29.24 -2.37 -4.64
N ALA A 211 29.78 -3.15 -5.61
CA ALA A 211 30.54 -4.37 -5.35
C ALA A 211 31.86 -4.07 -4.63
N MET A 212 32.55 -3.00 -5.02
CA MET A 212 33.79 -2.54 -4.36
C MET A 212 33.52 -2.05 -2.93
N GLN A 213 32.45 -1.27 -2.70
CA GLN A 213 32.07 -0.82 -1.35
C GLN A 213 31.74 -1.97 -0.38
N LYS A 214 31.26 -3.09 -0.91
CA LYS A 214 30.97 -4.31 -0.14
C LYS A 214 32.19 -5.23 -0.01
N GLU A 215 33.32 -4.81 -0.56
CA GLU A 215 34.58 -5.59 -0.59
C GLU A 215 34.44 -6.94 -1.31
N TYR A 216 33.56 -7.05 -2.29
CA TYR A 216 33.42 -8.26 -3.08
C TYR A 216 34.37 -8.30 -4.26
N VAL A 217 34.73 -7.13 -4.78
CA VAL A 217 35.56 -6.97 -5.98
C VAL A 217 36.61 -5.89 -5.74
N VAL A 218 37.80 -6.12 -6.30
CA VAL A 218 38.94 -5.18 -6.35
C VAL A 218 39.27 -4.90 -7.79
N LEU A 219 39.60 -3.67 -8.11
CA LEU A 219 40.07 -3.27 -9.45
C LEU A 219 41.58 -3.23 -9.46
N GLU A 220 42.21 -4.11 -10.28
CA GLU A 220 43.65 -4.13 -10.52
C GLU A 220 43.91 -4.05 -12.03
N HIS A 221 44.70 -3.07 -12.48
CA HIS A 221 45.07 -2.87 -13.88
C HIS A 221 43.90 -2.92 -14.88
N ASP A 222 42.78 -2.25 -14.53
CA ASP A 222 41.55 -2.20 -15.34
C ASP A 222 40.76 -3.52 -15.42
N VAL A 223 41.17 -4.53 -14.64
CA VAL A 223 40.51 -5.83 -14.53
C VAL A 223 39.89 -5.98 -13.15
N LEU A 224 38.66 -6.47 -13.10
CA LEU A 224 37.92 -6.72 -11.85
C LEU A 224 38.29 -8.11 -11.33
N LEU A 225 38.80 -8.17 -10.10
CA LEU A 225 39.17 -9.42 -9.44
C LEU A 225 38.25 -9.66 -8.21
N LEU A 226 37.84 -10.92 -8.02
CA LEU A 226 37.07 -11.32 -6.83
C LEU A 226 37.95 -11.41 -5.59
N THR A 227 37.48 -10.83 -4.51
CA THR A 227 38.03 -11.07 -3.16
C THR A 227 37.60 -12.43 -2.63
N SER A 228 38.24 -12.91 -1.55
CA SER A 228 37.80 -14.13 -0.85
C SER A 228 36.33 -14.06 -0.42
N LYS A 229 35.91 -12.88 0.02
CA LYS A 229 34.52 -12.58 0.40
C LYS A 229 33.57 -12.59 -0.81
N GLY A 230 34.02 -12.05 -1.94
CA GLY A 230 33.27 -12.06 -3.20
C GLY A 230 33.06 -13.46 -3.77
N ARG A 231 34.07 -14.34 -3.67
CA ARG A 231 33.95 -15.75 -4.10
C ARG A 231 32.92 -16.52 -3.28
N LEU A 232 32.95 -16.39 -1.95
CA LEU A 232 31.95 -17.00 -1.08
C LEU A 232 30.53 -16.51 -1.39
N PHE A 233 30.40 -15.21 -1.60
CA PHE A 233 29.10 -14.61 -1.96
C PHE A 233 28.60 -15.11 -3.31
N ALA A 234 29.45 -15.18 -4.34
CA ALA A 234 29.09 -15.68 -5.66
C ALA A 234 28.70 -17.16 -5.63
N GLN A 235 29.44 -18.01 -4.90
CA GLN A 235 29.11 -19.44 -4.73
C GLN A 235 27.78 -19.65 -4.03
N GLN A 236 27.50 -18.87 -2.98
CA GLN A 236 26.23 -18.94 -2.29
C GLN A 236 25.07 -18.48 -3.17
N SER A 237 25.26 -17.40 -3.94
CA SER A 237 24.24 -16.90 -4.87
C SER A 237 23.96 -17.86 -6.04
N GLN A 238 24.95 -18.68 -6.46
CA GLN A 238 24.73 -19.73 -7.46
C GLN A 238 23.87 -20.89 -6.93
N LEU A 239 23.92 -21.17 -5.63
CA LEU A 239 23.10 -22.23 -5.01
C LEU A 239 21.65 -21.81 -4.77
N ASP A 240 21.40 -20.50 -4.70
CA ASP A 240 20.07 -19.91 -4.47
C ASP A 240 19.30 -19.63 -5.77
N LEU A 241 19.90 -19.82 -6.95
CA LEU A 241 19.33 -19.69 -8.29
C LEU A 241 18.83 -21.04 -8.81
#